data_85f37b37f14a1835a2297dc77fb58a53
#
_entry.id   85f37b37f14a1835a2297dc77fb58a53
#
_cell.length_a   1.000
_cell.length_b   1.000
_cell.length_c   1.000
_cell.angle_alpha   90.00
_cell.angle_beta   90.00
_cell.angle_gamma   90.00
#
_symmetry.space_group_name_H-M   'P 1'
#
loop_
_entity.id
_entity.type
_entity.pdbx_description
1 polymer ?
#
loop_
_entity_poly.entity_id
_entity_poly.type
_entity_poly.pdbx_seq_one_letter_code
_entity_poly.pdbx_strand_id
1 'polypeptide(L)'
;SPIFLRWHYFPKLLPWLIKFMANATESRSKKIIENLAPLVQDSVDQHKSLVKGTSAEKWLRDSKFSYIYKTHEAFKADAYGWKVKSEYGFIPNLVLGNDVRDEEPILSPDVRCMAVLEGQGYITNPLGYVTALFDVFQKNGGKFIKKSVKNLNTVNDHIYSVQLEDEEIICQKAVVTSGIWSKNLIKNLKIKVPLETERGYHIVYENPSMEP
;
A
#
# COMPACT_ATOMS: atom_id res chain seq x y z
N SER A 1 -18.23 -9.26 -14.90
CA SER A 1 -17.36 -8.23 -14.30
C SER A 1 -17.64 -8.19 -12.80
N PRO A 2 -16.63 -8.17 -11.93
CA PRO A 2 -16.80 -8.03 -10.48
C PRO A 2 -17.26 -6.62 -10.07
N ILE A 3 -17.33 -5.67 -11.01
CA ILE A 3 -17.73 -4.28 -10.73
C ILE A 3 -19.23 -4.18 -10.88
N PHE A 4 -19.91 -3.86 -9.78
CA PHE A 4 -21.33 -3.54 -9.75
C PHE A 4 -21.53 -2.04 -9.63
N LEU A 5 -22.12 -1.41 -10.66
CA LEU A 5 -22.40 0.02 -10.67
C LEU A 5 -23.84 0.28 -10.21
N ARG A 6 -24.00 1.05 -9.14
CA ARG A 6 -25.31 1.56 -8.73
C ARG A 6 -25.62 2.84 -9.50
N TRP A 7 -26.56 2.78 -10.45
CA TRP A 7 -26.87 3.89 -11.36
C TRP A 7 -27.23 5.20 -10.68
N HIS A 8 -27.91 5.16 -9.53
CA HIS A 8 -28.24 6.36 -8.75
C HIS A 8 -27.00 7.06 -8.15
N TYR A 9 -25.87 6.34 -8.02
CA TYR A 9 -24.60 6.90 -7.54
C TYR A 9 -23.72 7.44 -8.66
N PHE A 10 -24.03 7.10 -9.92
CA PHE A 10 -23.23 7.46 -11.08
C PHE A 10 -22.96 8.97 -11.22
N PRO A 11 -23.93 9.90 -11.01
CA PRO A 11 -23.65 11.33 -11.08
C PRO A 11 -22.61 11.81 -10.06
N LYS A 12 -22.55 11.19 -8.88
CA LYS A 12 -21.54 11.50 -7.85
C LYS A 12 -20.17 10.92 -8.20
N LEU A 13 -20.14 9.75 -8.86
CA LEU A 13 -18.92 9.08 -9.29
C LEU A 13 -18.31 9.71 -10.53
N LEU A 14 -19.11 10.28 -11.42
CA LEU A 14 -18.69 10.76 -12.73
C LEU A 14 -17.50 11.75 -12.71
N PRO A 15 -17.45 12.76 -11.83
CA PRO A 15 -16.32 13.69 -11.77
C PRO A 15 -14.99 12.99 -11.40
N TRP A 16 -15.05 11.98 -10.54
CA TRP A 16 -13.90 11.17 -10.19
C TRP A 16 -13.50 10.26 -11.36
N LEU A 17 -14.46 9.60 -11.99
CA LEU A 17 -14.24 8.70 -13.12
C LEU A 17 -13.57 9.43 -14.30
N ILE A 18 -14.00 10.65 -14.62
CA ILE A 18 -13.37 11.48 -15.65
C ILE A 18 -11.90 11.75 -15.31
N LYS A 19 -11.60 12.12 -14.08
CA LYS A 19 -10.21 12.35 -13.64
C LYS A 19 -9.39 11.05 -13.68
N PHE A 20 -9.97 9.94 -13.27
CA PHE A 20 -9.32 8.63 -13.33
C PHE A 20 -8.97 8.26 -14.77
N MET A 21 -9.94 8.31 -15.68
CA MET A 21 -9.72 8.03 -17.11
C MET A 21 -8.69 8.97 -17.74
N ALA A 22 -8.72 10.24 -17.39
CA ALA A 22 -7.72 11.20 -17.87
C ALA A 22 -6.29 10.86 -17.43
N ASN A 23 -6.11 10.16 -16.31
CA ASN A 23 -4.81 9.71 -15.81
C ASN A 23 -4.44 8.28 -16.22
N ALA A 24 -5.38 7.52 -16.78
CA ALA A 24 -5.18 6.14 -17.23
C ALA A 24 -4.51 6.03 -18.62
N THR A 25 -3.94 7.10 -19.14
CA THR A 25 -3.16 7.08 -20.37
C THR A 25 -1.74 6.59 -20.11
N GLU A 26 -1.12 5.93 -21.08
CA GLU A 26 0.24 5.38 -20.97
C GLU A 26 1.25 6.42 -20.49
N SER A 27 1.26 7.61 -21.11
CA SER A 27 2.19 8.69 -20.78
C SER A 27 2.03 9.18 -19.32
N ARG A 28 0.78 9.35 -18.86
CA ARG A 28 0.54 9.79 -17.48
C ARG A 28 0.81 8.68 -16.47
N SER A 29 0.44 7.44 -16.78
CA SER A 29 0.73 6.30 -15.95
C SER A 29 2.24 6.13 -15.76
N LYS A 30 3.04 6.28 -16.83
CA LYS A 30 4.50 6.24 -16.74
C LYS A 30 5.04 7.31 -15.79
N LYS A 31 4.59 8.56 -15.93
CA LYS A 31 5.00 9.65 -15.03
C LYS A 31 4.60 9.41 -13.56
N ILE A 32 3.43 8.82 -13.32
CA ILE A 32 2.98 8.45 -11.98
C ILE A 32 3.90 7.37 -11.40
N ILE A 33 4.23 6.35 -12.19
CA ILE A 33 5.11 5.26 -11.79
C ILE A 33 6.51 5.78 -11.47
N GLU A 34 7.09 6.63 -12.31
CA GLU A 34 8.39 7.28 -12.07
C GLU A 34 8.45 8.01 -10.73
N ASN A 35 7.35 8.66 -10.33
CA ASN A 35 7.28 9.36 -9.04
C ASN A 35 7.01 8.41 -7.85
N LEU A 36 6.32 7.30 -8.07
CA LEU A 36 5.94 6.35 -7.01
C LEU A 36 7.01 5.30 -6.74
N ALA A 37 7.72 4.85 -7.79
CA ALA A 37 8.72 3.80 -7.68
C ALA A 37 9.78 4.04 -6.58
N PRO A 38 10.36 5.23 -6.42
CA PRO A 38 11.32 5.50 -5.35
C PRO A 38 10.77 5.33 -3.93
N LEU A 39 9.44 5.34 -3.76
CA LEU A 39 8.79 5.18 -2.47
C LEU A 39 8.47 3.72 -2.13
N VAL A 40 8.38 2.85 -3.14
CA VAL A 40 7.88 1.47 -2.93
C VAL A 40 8.86 0.39 -3.36
N GLN A 41 9.83 0.71 -4.23
CA GLN A 41 10.69 -0.28 -4.88
C GLN A 41 11.54 -1.09 -3.89
N ASP A 42 12.03 -0.46 -2.84
CA ASP A 42 12.88 -1.04 -1.81
C ASP A 42 12.18 -1.19 -0.45
N SER A 43 10.83 -1.18 -0.43
CA SER A 43 10.04 -1.21 0.80
C SER A 43 10.34 -2.42 1.68
N VAL A 44 10.61 -3.59 1.11
CA VAL A 44 10.97 -4.80 1.86
C VAL A 44 12.29 -4.61 2.59
N ASP A 45 13.31 -4.08 1.92
CA ASP A 45 14.63 -3.86 2.50
C ASP A 45 14.59 -2.74 3.55
N GLN A 46 13.79 -1.71 3.34
CA GLN A 46 13.56 -0.67 4.34
C GLN A 46 12.90 -1.23 5.59
N HIS A 47 11.87 -2.08 5.44
CA HIS A 47 11.24 -2.76 6.56
C HIS A 47 12.22 -3.68 7.29
N LYS A 48 13.02 -4.49 6.57
CA LYS A 48 14.08 -5.33 7.17
C LYS A 48 15.07 -4.49 7.97
N SER A 49 15.52 -3.38 7.43
CA SER A 49 16.44 -2.47 8.11
C SER A 49 15.82 -1.84 9.35
N LEU A 50 14.57 -1.43 9.27
CA LEU A 50 13.83 -0.81 10.37
C LEU A 50 13.65 -1.75 11.56
N VAL A 51 13.38 -3.03 11.31
CA VAL A 51 13.05 -4.00 12.36
C VAL A 51 14.26 -4.75 12.90
N LYS A 52 15.40 -4.69 12.23
CA LYS A 52 16.61 -5.45 12.58
C LYS A 52 17.01 -5.28 14.05
N GLY A 53 17.11 -6.39 14.76
CA GLY A 53 17.45 -6.41 16.19
C GLY A 53 16.34 -5.92 17.12
N THR A 54 15.13 -5.74 16.63
CA THR A 54 13.97 -5.33 17.43
C THR A 54 12.96 -6.47 17.62
N SER A 55 12.03 -6.31 18.56
CA SER A 55 10.92 -7.26 18.76
C SER A 55 9.92 -7.29 17.58
N ALA A 56 10.00 -6.37 16.64
CA ALA A 56 9.16 -6.32 15.44
C ALA A 56 9.66 -7.30 14.35
N GLU A 57 10.94 -7.68 14.36
CA GLU A 57 11.57 -8.54 13.36
C GLU A 57 10.84 -9.89 13.18
N LYS A 58 10.34 -10.46 14.27
CA LYS A 58 9.60 -11.73 14.25
C LYS A 58 8.31 -11.71 13.43
N TRP A 59 7.78 -10.52 13.12
CA TRP A 59 6.53 -10.36 12.38
C TRP A 59 6.74 -10.17 10.89
N LEU A 60 7.95 -9.91 10.44
CA LEU A 60 8.31 -9.81 9.03
C LEU A 60 8.81 -11.16 8.52
N ARG A 61 8.30 -11.58 7.37
CA ARG A 61 8.69 -12.83 6.69
C ARG A 61 9.06 -12.55 5.25
N ASP A 62 10.10 -13.22 4.79
CA ASP A 62 10.39 -13.30 3.36
C ASP A 62 9.34 -14.15 2.67
N SER A 63 8.97 -13.77 1.47
CA SER A 63 7.96 -14.44 0.68
C SER A 63 8.20 -14.24 -0.81
N LYS A 64 7.41 -14.93 -1.59
CA LYS A 64 7.20 -14.69 -3.02
C LYS A 64 5.86 -13.98 -3.21
N PHE A 65 5.68 -13.29 -4.31
CA PHE A 65 4.38 -12.74 -4.71
C PHE A 65 4.01 -13.29 -6.08
N SER A 66 2.89 -13.99 -6.17
CA SER A 66 2.49 -14.71 -7.37
C SER A 66 1.26 -14.08 -8.02
N TYR A 67 1.38 -13.73 -9.30
CA TYR A 67 0.25 -13.40 -10.16
C TYR A 67 -0.22 -14.68 -10.84
N ILE A 68 -1.50 -15.01 -10.69
CA ILE A 68 -2.09 -16.23 -11.23
C ILE A 68 -2.94 -15.94 -12.46
N TYR A 69 -2.80 -16.77 -13.48
CA TYR A 69 -3.55 -16.68 -14.73
C TYR A 69 -4.13 -18.05 -15.08
N LYS A 70 -5.32 -18.06 -15.69
CA LYS A 70 -5.93 -19.30 -16.18
C LYS A 70 -5.08 -19.92 -17.28
N THR A 71 -4.49 -19.12 -18.16
CA THR A 71 -3.67 -19.61 -19.27
C THR A 71 -2.44 -18.74 -19.48
N HIS A 72 -1.44 -19.26 -20.20
CA HIS A 72 -0.26 -18.50 -20.61
C HIS A 72 -0.61 -17.35 -21.57
N GLU A 73 -1.66 -17.52 -22.39
CA GLU A 73 -2.14 -16.45 -23.28
C GLU A 73 -2.71 -15.28 -22.47
N ALA A 74 -3.38 -15.55 -21.34
CA ALA A 74 -3.85 -14.51 -20.44
C ALA A 74 -2.69 -13.71 -19.80
N PHE A 75 -1.59 -14.38 -19.45
CA PHE A 75 -0.35 -13.71 -19.04
C PHE A 75 0.23 -12.84 -20.16
N LYS A 76 0.31 -13.37 -21.40
CA LYS A 76 0.80 -12.60 -22.55
C LYS A 76 -0.07 -11.39 -22.86
N ALA A 77 -1.37 -11.46 -22.62
CA ALA A 77 -2.26 -10.31 -22.79
C ALA A 77 -1.96 -9.16 -21.81
N ASP A 78 -1.32 -9.46 -20.66
CA ASP A 78 -0.85 -8.46 -19.68
C ASP A 78 0.59 -7.98 -19.95
N ALA A 79 1.08 -8.14 -21.17
CA ALA A 79 2.48 -7.85 -21.53
C ALA A 79 2.91 -6.40 -21.23
N TYR A 80 2.01 -5.42 -21.38
CA TYR A 80 2.30 -4.03 -21.05
C TYR A 80 2.58 -3.86 -19.55
N GLY A 81 1.74 -4.44 -18.69
CA GLY A 81 1.92 -4.38 -17.24
C GLY A 81 3.24 -5.03 -16.81
N TRP A 82 3.60 -6.16 -17.41
CA TRP A 82 4.85 -6.86 -17.12
C TRP A 82 6.08 -6.12 -17.66
N LYS A 83 5.98 -5.51 -18.85
CA LYS A 83 7.05 -4.66 -19.38
C LYS A 83 7.37 -3.54 -18.40
N VAL A 84 6.36 -2.82 -17.94
CA VAL A 84 6.54 -1.72 -16.97
C VAL A 84 7.15 -2.23 -15.67
N LYS A 85 6.65 -3.32 -15.08
CA LYS A 85 7.21 -3.91 -13.85
C LYS A 85 8.67 -4.29 -14.02
N SER A 86 9.04 -4.88 -15.18
CA SER A 86 10.43 -5.30 -15.48
C SER A 86 11.39 -4.12 -15.60
N GLU A 87 10.94 -2.96 -16.09
CA GLU A 87 11.75 -1.73 -16.12
C GLU A 87 12.17 -1.25 -14.71
N TYR A 88 11.43 -1.68 -13.66
CA TYR A 88 11.73 -1.40 -12.26
C TYR A 88 12.30 -2.62 -11.50
N GLY A 89 12.78 -3.63 -12.21
CA GLY A 89 13.43 -4.79 -11.60
C GLY A 89 12.51 -5.93 -11.17
N PHE A 90 11.18 -5.79 -11.35
CA PHE A 90 10.21 -6.84 -11.02
C PHE A 90 10.07 -7.82 -12.20
N ILE A 91 11.03 -8.71 -12.34
CA ILE A 91 11.08 -9.72 -13.40
C ILE A 91 10.49 -11.03 -12.87
N PRO A 92 9.40 -11.56 -13.46
CA PRO A 92 8.79 -12.77 -12.94
C PRO A 92 9.49 -14.04 -13.41
N ASN A 93 9.55 -15.04 -12.54
CA ASN A 93 9.74 -16.42 -12.92
C ASN A 93 8.40 -17.01 -13.35
N LEU A 94 8.33 -17.63 -14.52
CA LEU A 94 7.08 -18.24 -15.02
C LEU A 94 7.04 -19.73 -14.66
N VAL A 95 5.95 -20.13 -14.01
CA VAL A 95 5.58 -21.51 -13.74
C VAL A 95 4.38 -21.86 -14.59
N LEU A 96 4.42 -22.94 -15.36
CA LEU A 96 3.43 -23.26 -16.38
C LEU A 96 2.85 -24.67 -16.22
N GLY A 97 1.63 -24.84 -16.67
CA GLY A 97 1.01 -26.15 -16.78
C GLY A 97 0.76 -26.83 -15.43
N ASN A 98 1.28 -28.04 -15.27
CA ASN A 98 1.13 -28.84 -14.05
C ASN A 98 2.04 -28.36 -12.94
N ASP A 99 3.22 -27.82 -13.27
CA ASP A 99 4.21 -27.33 -12.32
C ASP A 99 3.63 -26.24 -11.39
N VAL A 100 2.57 -25.54 -11.83
CA VAL A 100 1.83 -24.59 -10.98
C VAL A 100 1.28 -25.25 -9.72
N ARG A 101 0.81 -26.49 -9.82
CA ARG A 101 0.28 -27.23 -8.66
C ARG A 101 1.35 -27.88 -7.81
N ASP A 102 2.50 -28.15 -8.40
CA ASP A 102 3.66 -28.64 -7.66
C ASP A 102 4.26 -27.51 -6.80
N GLU A 103 4.27 -26.28 -7.33
CA GLU A 103 4.69 -25.07 -6.58
C GLU A 103 3.63 -24.62 -5.56
N GLU A 104 2.35 -24.63 -5.95
CA GLU A 104 1.23 -24.14 -5.11
C GLU A 104 0.02 -25.09 -5.18
N PRO A 105 0.00 -26.15 -4.36
CA PRO A 105 -1.01 -27.20 -4.40
C PRO A 105 -2.44 -26.76 -4.13
N ILE A 106 -2.62 -25.60 -3.45
CA ILE A 106 -3.92 -25.05 -3.08
C ILE A 106 -4.68 -24.46 -4.28
N LEU A 107 -3.97 -24.10 -5.35
CA LEU A 107 -4.59 -23.44 -6.51
C LEU A 107 -5.52 -24.39 -7.27
N SER A 108 -6.59 -23.81 -7.80
CA SER A 108 -7.51 -24.53 -8.69
C SER A 108 -6.77 -25.12 -9.90
N PRO A 109 -7.16 -26.32 -10.39
CA PRO A 109 -6.65 -26.90 -11.64
C PRO A 109 -6.78 -26.00 -12.87
N ASP A 110 -7.67 -25.02 -12.83
CA ASP A 110 -7.90 -24.05 -13.90
C ASP A 110 -6.76 -23.01 -14.00
N VAL A 111 -5.94 -22.87 -12.96
CA VAL A 111 -4.76 -22.00 -12.99
C VAL A 111 -3.62 -22.76 -13.67
N ARG A 112 -3.17 -22.26 -14.82
CA ARG A 112 -2.18 -22.93 -15.67
C ARG A 112 -0.95 -22.06 -15.94
N CYS A 113 -0.89 -20.87 -15.36
CA CYS A 113 0.27 -20.00 -15.45
C CYS A 113 0.37 -19.16 -14.18
N MET A 114 1.56 -19.12 -13.62
CA MET A 114 1.89 -18.30 -12.47
C MET A 114 3.15 -17.50 -12.76
N ALA A 115 3.09 -16.19 -12.50
CA ALA A 115 4.21 -15.28 -12.63
C ALA A 115 4.68 -14.90 -11.22
N VAL A 116 5.81 -15.46 -10.80
CA VAL A 116 6.33 -15.40 -9.43
C VAL A 116 7.40 -14.31 -9.33
N LEU A 117 7.19 -13.37 -8.42
CA LEU A 117 8.18 -12.38 -8.02
C LEU A 117 8.87 -12.83 -6.74
N GLU A 118 10.19 -12.98 -6.80
CA GLU A 118 11.03 -13.28 -5.66
C GLU A 118 11.36 -12.03 -4.84
N GLY A 119 11.90 -12.21 -3.62
CA GLY A 119 12.37 -11.10 -2.79
C GLY A 119 11.29 -10.23 -2.21
N GLN A 120 10.07 -10.76 -2.14
CA GLN A 120 8.95 -10.09 -1.51
C GLN A 120 8.90 -10.39 -0.01
N GLY A 121 8.01 -9.72 0.72
CA GLY A 121 7.82 -9.96 2.13
C GLY A 121 6.39 -9.64 2.57
N TYR A 122 6.00 -10.23 3.69
CA TYR A 122 4.71 -9.92 4.31
C TYR A 122 4.82 -9.84 5.83
N ILE A 123 3.82 -9.22 6.44
CA ILE A 123 3.72 -9.06 7.88
C ILE A 123 2.65 -10.03 8.39
N THR A 124 3.09 -10.99 9.20
CA THR A 124 2.22 -12.06 9.73
C THR A 124 1.15 -11.56 10.68
N ASN A 125 1.44 -10.50 11.44
CA ASN A 125 0.50 -9.85 12.35
C ASN A 125 0.72 -8.33 12.33
N PRO A 126 -0.08 -7.58 11.56
CA PRO A 126 0.07 -6.13 11.47
C PRO A 126 -0.04 -5.39 12.79
N LEU A 127 -0.95 -5.81 13.68
CA LEU A 127 -1.10 -5.20 15.00
C LEU A 127 0.14 -5.46 15.87
N GLY A 128 0.61 -6.71 15.92
CA GLY A 128 1.83 -7.09 16.66
C GLY A 128 3.06 -6.35 16.15
N TYR A 129 3.18 -6.21 14.83
CA TYR A 129 4.26 -5.47 14.17
C TYR A 129 4.28 -3.99 14.57
N VAL A 130 3.14 -3.30 14.42
CA VAL A 130 3.04 -1.87 14.76
C VAL A 130 3.23 -1.63 16.27
N THR A 131 2.70 -2.52 17.12
CA THR A 131 2.89 -2.43 18.57
C THR A 131 4.37 -2.57 18.94
N ALA A 132 5.07 -3.52 18.32
CA ALA A 132 6.52 -3.70 18.58
C ALA A 132 7.34 -2.50 18.12
N LEU A 133 7.02 -1.89 16.97
CA LEU A 133 7.65 -0.65 16.50
C LEU A 133 7.34 0.53 17.44
N PHE A 134 6.14 0.59 17.97
CA PHE A 134 5.74 1.60 18.95
C PHE A 134 6.57 1.48 20.25
N ASP A 135 6.79 0.27 20.73
CA ASP A 135 7.65 0.04 21.90
C ASP A 135 9.10 0.50 21.65
N VAL A 136 9.62 0.25 20.45
CA VAL A 136 10.95 0.74 20.02
C VAL A 136 10.99 2.26 20.00
N PHE A 137 9.95 2.90 19.44
CA PHE A 137 9.82 4.35 19.41
C PHE A 137 9.85 4.95 20.81
N GLN A 138 9.09 4.39 21.76
CA GLN A 138 9.06 4.87 23.13
C GLN A 138 10.40 4.65 23.84
N LYS A 139 11.06 3.48 23.68
CA LYS A 139 12.37 3.20 24.24
C LYS A 139 13.44 4.16 23.74
N ASN A 140 13.30 4.66 22.52
CA ASN A 140 14.18 5.68 21.92
C ASN A 140 13.81 7.12 22.32
N GLY A 141 12.94 7.32 23.31
CA GLY A 141 12.55 8.62 23.83
C GLY A 141 11.37 9.26 23.11
N GLY A 142 10.74 8.55 22.21
CA GLY A 142 9.50 9.02 21.53
C GLY A 142 8.36 9.22 22.53
N LYS A 143 7.60 10.30 22.35
CA LYS A 143 6.43 10.61 23.17
C LYS A 143 5.14 10.37 22.38
N PHE A 144 4.21 9.67 22.97
CA PHE A 144 2.89 9.43 22.40
C PHE A 144 1.84 10.30 23.11
N ILE A 145 1.09 11.08 22.32
CA ILE A 145 0.00 11.93 22.82
C ILE A 145 -1.28 11.48 22.13
N LYS A 146 -2.19 10.89 22.90
CA LYS A 146 -3.50 10.42 22.40
C LYS A 146 -4.50 11.56 22.38
N LYS A 147 -4.35 12.50 21.45
CA LYS A 147 -5.24 13.65 21.28
C LYS A 147 -5.51 13.90 19.79
N SER A 148 -6.62 14.55 19.51
CA SER A 148 -6.96 14.97 18.16
C SER A 148 -6.22 16.24 17.76
N VAL A 149 -5.58 16.21 16.60
CA VAL A 149 -4.99 17.39 15.97
C VAL A 149 -6.10 18.18 15.29
N LYS A 150 -6.20 19.48 15.61
CA LYS A 150 -7.20 20.41 15.05
C LYS A 150 -6.65 21.22 13.89
N ASN A 151 -5.39 21.65 13.98
CA ASN A 151 -4.76 22.50 12.97
C ASN A 151 -3.24 22.31 12.94
N LEU A 152 -2.67 22.67 11.80
CA LEU A 152 -1.23 22.84 11.61
C LEU A 152 -0.98 24.32 11.42
N ASN A 153 -0.26 24.94 12.36
CA ASN A 153 0.03 26.36 12.32
C ASN A 153 1.36 26.60 11.56
N THR A 154 1.34 27.60 10.67
CA THR A 154 2.50 27.97 9.85
C THR A 154 2.83 29.44 9.99
N VAL A 155 4.12 29.77 9.90
CA VAL A 155 4.66 31.12 9.81
C VAL A 155 5.62 31.15 8.62
N ASN A 156 5.42 32.07 7.69
CA ASN A 156 6.24 32.19 6.46
C ASN A 156 6.36 30.86 5.70
N ASP A 157 5.25 30.15 5.50
CA ASP A 157 5.15 28.85 4.85
C ASP A 157 5.92 27.69 5.53
N HIS A 158 6.43 27.89 6.73
CA HIS A 158 7.03 26.84 7.55
C HIS A 158 6.12 26.42 8.68
N ILE A 159 6.09 25.11 8.97
CA ILE A 159 5.39 24.62 10.16
C ILE A 159 6.02 25.18 11.41
N TYR A 160 5.17 25.64 12.32
CA TYR A 160 5.57 26.19 13.59
C TYR A 160 5.06 25.36 14.76
N SER A 161 3.80 24.90 14.66
CA SER A 161 3.20 24.10 15.71
C SER A 161 2.05 23.22 15.22
N VAL A 162 1.69 22.28 16.08
CA VAL A 162 0.50 21.43 15.96
C VAL A 162 -0.49 21.80 17.04
N GLN A 163 -1.68 22.26 16.64
CA GLN A 163 -2.75 22.63 17.56
C GLN A 163 -3.59 21.40 17.93
N LEU A 164 -3.67 21.10 19.21
CA LEU A 164 -4.62 20.16 19.83
C LEU A 164 -5.86 20.91 20.35
N GLU A 165 -6.75 20.20 21.07
CA GLU A 165 -7.94 20.84 21.64
C GLU A 165 -7.61 21.85 22.74
N ASP A 166 -6.66 21.50 23.59
CA ASP A 166 -6.35 22.17 24.86
C ASP A 166 -4.89 22.66 24.97
N GLU A 167 -4.05 22.32 24.01
CA GLU A 167 -2.64 22.69 24.00
C GLU A 167 -2.09 22.84 22.58
N GLU A 168 -0.94 23.49 22.51
CA GLU A 168 -0.16 23.67 21.28
C GLU A 168 1.21 23.05 21.45
N ILE A 169 1.64 22.27 20.46
CA ILE A 169 2.94 21.62 20.45
C ILE A 169 3.82 22.29 19.40
N ILE A 170 4.86 22.95 19.86
CA ILE A 170 5.86 23.57 18.97
C ILE A 170 6.67 22.48 18.27
N CYS A 171 6.83 22.61 16.97
CA CYS A 171 7.63 21.69 16.18
C CYS A 171 8.22 22.38 14.95
N GLN A 172 9.33 21.85 14.44
CA GLN A 172 9.99 22.33 13.22
C GLN A 172 9.52 21.58 11.97
N LYS A 173 9.02 20.36 12.15
CA LYS A 173 8.54 19.50 11.07
C LYS A 173 7.35 18.70 11.57
N ALA A 174 6.40 18.42 10.67
CA ALA A 174 5.27 17.55 10.94
C ALA A 174 5.06 16.59 9.77
N VAL A 175 4.76 15.33 10.09
CA VAL A 175 4.37 14.31 9.11
C VAL A 175 2.90 13.96 9.32
N VAL A 176 2.07 14.19 8.30
CA VAL A 176 0.64 13.92 8.37
C VAL A 176 0.36 12.53 7.80
N THR A 177 0.00 11.59 8.68
CA THR A 177 -0.27 10.19 8.33
C THR A 177 -1.67 9.74 8.76
N SER A 178 -2.62 10.69 8.84
CA SER A 178 -3.97 10.47 9.36
C SER A 178 -4.98 9.97 8.31
N GLY A 179 -4.51 9.33 7.23
CA GLY A 179 -5.37 8.76 6.20
C GLY A 179 -6.32 9.79 5.60
N ILE A 180 -7.61 9.49 5.52
CA ILE A 180 -8.62 10.39 4.92
C ILE A 180 -8.78 11.71 5.70
N TRP A 181 -8.53 11.72 7.00
CA TRP A 181 -8.59 12.92 7.83
C TRP A 181 -7.46 13.92 7.51
N SER A 182 -6.38 13.49 6.86
CA SER A 182 -5.31 14.38 6.39
C SER A 182 -5.84 15.50 5.52
N LYS A 183 -6.86 15.22 4.68
CA LYS A 183 -7.49 16.20 3.78
C LYS A 183 -7.96 17.47 4.52
N ASN A 184 -8.53 17.29 5.71
CA ASN A 184 -9.00 18.42 6.51
C ASN A 184 -7.85 19.17 7.19
N LEU A 185 -6.84 18.47 7.71
CA LEU A 185 -5.69 19.07 8.37
C LEU A 185 -4.85 19.94 7.44
N ILE A 186 -4.66 19.50 6.18
CA ILE A 186 -3.82 20.23 5.21
C ILE A 186 -4.58 21.28 4.40
N LYS A 187 -5.90 21.41 4.59
CA LYS A 187 -6.73 22.37 3.86
C LYS A 187 -6.22 23.81 3.99
N ASN A 188 -5.83 24.20 5.19
CA ASN A 188 -5.36 25.54 5.50
C ASN A 188 -3.95 25.82 4.92
N LEU A 189 -3.20 24.77 4.54
CA LEU A 189 -1.90 24.87 3.87
C LEU A 189 -2.02 25.11 2.36
N LYS A 190 -3.23 25.31 1.83
CA LYS A 190 -3.53 25.43 0.38
C LYS A 190 -3.09 24.20 -0.44
N ILE A 191 -2.83 23.07 0.20
CA ILE A 191 -2.47 21.81 -0.44
C ILE A 191 -3.75 21.05 -0.76
N LYS A 192 -3.94 20.70 -2.04
CA LYS A 192 -5.08 19.90 -2.51
C LYS A 192 -4.63 18.46 -2.73
N VAL A 193 -5.13 17.54 -1.92
CA VAL A 193 -4.90 16.10 -2.09
C VAL A 193 -6.23 15.44 -2.45
N PRO A 194 -6.32 14.72 -3.58
CA PRO A 194 -7.55 14.05 -4.02
C PRO A 194 -7.76 12.72 -3.28
N LEU A 195 -7.87 12.78 -1.96
CA LEU A 195 -8.16 11.61 -1.13
C LEU A 195 -9.67 11.31 -1.14
N GLU A 196 -10.00 10.03 -1.29
CA GLU A 196 -11.35 9.52 -1.18
C GLU A 196 -11.35 8.22 -0.39
N THR A 197 -12.50 7.88 0.24
CA THR A 197 -12.65 6.65 1.00
C THR A 197 -13.08 5.51 0.09
N GLU A 198 -12.40 4.37 0.22
CA GLU A 198 -12.83 3.11 -0.39
C GLU A 198 -13.16 2.10 0.72
N ARG A 199 -14.19 1.29 0.49
CA ARG A 199 -14.56 0.22 1.42
C ARG A 199 -14.08 -1.11 0.87
N GLY A 200 -13.13 -1.72 1.57
CA GLY A 200 -12.73 -3.11 1.35
C GLY A 200 -13.61 -4.06 2.16
N TYR A 201 -13.90 -5.21 1.58
CA TYR A 201 -14.54 -6.33 2.27
C TYR A 201 -13.57 -7.49 2.29
N HIS A 202 -13.51 -8.21 3.41
CA HIS A 202 -12.71 -9.42 3.55
C HIS A 202 -13.48 -10.48 4.34
N ILE A 203 -13.09 -11.73 4.16
CA ILE A 203 -13.57 -12.87 4.94
C ILE A 203 -12.37 -13.38 5.72
N VAL A 204 -12.55 -13.58 7.00
CA VAL A 204 -11.54 -14.19 7.87
C VAL A 204 -11.94 -15.63 8.11
N TYR A 205 -11.03 -16.55 7.84
CA TYR A 205 -11.17 -17.96 8.19
C TYR A 205 -10.38 -18.20 9.49
N GLU A 206 -11.06 -18.71 10.51
CA GLU A 206 -10.42 -19.12 11.77
C GLU A 206 -9.87 -20.54 11.60
N ASN A 207 -8.63 -20.73 12.08
CA ASN A 207 -7.95 -22.03 12.04
C ASN A 207 -7.97 -22.69 10.64
N PRO A 208 -7.47 -22.04 9.60
CA PRO A 208 -7.39 -22.63 8.28
C PRO A 208 -6.54 -23.90 8.33
N SER A 209 -6.91 -24.91 7.55
CA SER A 209 -6.14 -26.15 7.44
C SER A 209 -4.82 -25.99 6.68
N MET A 210 -4.57 -24.82 6.12
CA MET A 210 -3.37 -24.48 5.35
C MET A 210 -2.85 -23.11 5.76
N GLU A 211 -1.54 -23.00 5.85
CA GLU A 211 -0.88 -21.69 6.00
C GLU A 211 -0.84 -20.96 4.65
N PRO A 212 -1.00 -19.62 4.63
CA PRO A 212 -0.91 -18.82 3.41
C PRO A 212 0.50 -18.74 2.87
#